data_f23c6d8ef5a164f1abadbd8ae99536eb
#
_entry.id   f23c6d8ef5a164f1abadbd8ae99536eb
#
_cell.length_a   1.000
_cell.length_b   1.000
_cell.length_c   1.000
_cell.angle_alpha   90.00
_cell.angle_beta   90.00
_cell.angle_gamma   90.00
#
_symmetry.space_group_name_H-M   'P 1'
#
loop_
_entity.id
_entity.type
_entity.pdbx_description
1 polymer ?
#
loop_
_entity_poly.entity_id
_entity_poly.type
_entity_poly.pdbx_seq_one_letter_code
_entity_poly.pdbx_strand_id
1 'polypeptide(L)'
;MGAFSDAPDELAVAIAEFWPREEWDNAAAVAHLESGWDAFALNNSVDQEHPCGAAIAVIDGIRITAERSVGYFQINSCNFPDWEWQRLYNARHNAGTAHLLWAERGWSPWYFSATKLGLL
;
A
#
# COMPACT_ATOMS: atom_id res chain seq x y z
N MET A 1 -3.65 5.34 23.85
CA MET A 1 -4.21 4.40 22.89
C MET A 1 -3.69 4.72 21.51
N GLY A 2 -3.35 3.73 20.76
CA GLY A 2 -2.78 3.92 19.43
C GLY A 2 -3.81 3.85 18.31
N ALA A 3 -3.35 4.06 17.09
CA ALA A 3 -4.19 4.07 15.90
C ALA A 3 -4.92 2.74 15.66
N PHE A 4 -4.36 1.62 16.11
CA PHE A 4 -4.98 0.31 15.93
C PHE A 4 -6.41 0.24 16.51
N SER A 5 -6.63 0.84 17.67
CA SER A 5 -7.95 0.80 18.32
C SER A 5 -9.02 1.61 17.57
N ASP A 6 -8.61 2.55 16.73
CA ASP A 6 -9.53 3.38 15.93
C ASP A 6 -9.70 2.88 14.49
N ALA A 7 -8.90 1.90 14.09
CA ALA A 7 -8.94 1.39 12.71
C ALA A 7 -10.27 0.67 12.40
N PRO A 8 -10.70 0.64 11.13
CA PRO A 8 -11.84 -0.17 10.72
C PRO A 8 -11.66 -1.63 11.13
N ASP A 9 -12.76 -2.27 11.53
CA ASP A 9 -12.71 -3.64 12.06
C ASP A 9 -12.01 -4.62 11.14
N GLU A 10 -12.31 -4.59 9.85
CA GLU A 10 -11.70 -5.50 8.89
C GLU A 10 -10.20 -5.28 8.75
N LEU A 11 -9.74 -4.02 8.82
CA LEU A 11 -8.32 -3.71 8.79
C LEU A 11 -7.63 -4.16 10.08
N ALA A 12 -8.25 -3.91 11.23
CA ALA A 12 -7.72 -4.34 12.51
C ALA A 12 -7.56 -5.86 12.58
N VAL A 13 -8.55 -6.60 12.12
CA VAL A 13 -8.47 -8.07 12.06
C VAL A 13 -7.32 -8.52 11.17
N ALA A 14 -7.16 -7.91 10.00
CA ALA A 14 -6.08 -8.25 9.07
C ALA A 14 -4.70 -7.92 9.63
N ILE A 15 -4.56 -6.76 10.28
CA ILE A 15 -3.30 -6.38 10.94
C ILE A 15 -2.96 -7.39 12.04
N ALA A 16 -3.93 -7.73 12.88
CA ALA A 16 -3.72 -8.68 13.98
C ALA A 16 -3.35 -10.07 13.47
N GLU A 17 -3.83 -10.47 12.29
CA GLU A 17 -3.50 -11.78 11.70
C GLU A 17 -2.04 -11.85 11.23
N PHE A 18 -1.52 -10.80 10.59
CA PHE A 18 -0.23 -10.87 9.88
C PHE A 18 0.90 -10.13 10.58
N TRP A 19 0.60 -9.07 11.31
CA TRP A 19 1.64 -8.20 11.86
C TRP A 19 1.99 -8.57 13.30
N PRO A 20 3.25 -8.41 13.72
CA PRO A 20 3.60 -8.58 15.13
C PRO A 20 2.88 -7.53 15.99
N ARG A 21 2.49 -7.94 17.19
CA ARG A 21 1.65 -7.13 18.07
C ARG A 21 2.24 -5.74 18.36
N GLU A 22 3.53 -5.66 18.56
CA GLU A 22 4.24 -4.42 18.83
C GLU A 22 4.19 -3.41 17.67
N GLU A 23 3.81 -3.87 16.48
CA GLU A 23 3.70 -3.03 15.28
C GLU A 23 2.26 -2.69 14.90
N TRP A 24 1.26 -3.17 15.64
CA TRP A 24 -0.15 -2.95 15.27
C TRP A 24 -0.52 -1.47 15.16
N ASP A 25 -0.11 -0.66 16.15
CA ASP A 25 -0.39 0.78 16.12
C ASP A 25 0.34 1.48 14.98
N ASN A 26 1.59 1.12 14.75
CA ASN A 26 2.38 1.68 13.66
C ASN A 26 1.79 1.33 12.30
N ALA A 27 1.41 0.06 12.10
CA ALA A 27 0.78 -0.39 10.86
C ALA A 27 -0.54 0.35 10.61
N ALA A 28 -1.40 0.45 11.61
CA ALA A 28 -2.66 1.17 11.50
C ALA A 28 -2.45 2.66 11.21
N ALA A 29 -1.46 3.30 11.83
CA ALA A 29 -1.14 4.70 11.60
C ALA A 29 -0.59 4.94 10.19
N VAL A 30 0.27 4.07 9.70
CA VAL A 30 0.78 4.15 8.31
C VAL A 30 -0.38 4.01 7.33
N ALA A 31 -1.26 3.02 7.51
CA ALA A 31 -2.42 2.84 6.64
C ALA A 31 -3.34 4.07 6.65
N HIS A 32 -3.51 4.72 7.81
CA HIS A 32 -4.29 5.94 7.90
C HIS A 32 -3.70 7.08 7.07
N LEU A 33 -2.39 7.30 7.17
CA LEU A 33 -1.72 8.33 6.39
C LEU A 33 -1.70 8.02 4.90
N GLU A 34 -1.62 6.74 4.52
CA GLU A 34 -1.59 6.33 3.12
C GLU A 34 -2.94 6.45 2.43
N SER A 35 -4.00 6.00 3.07
CA SER A 35 -5.31 5.85 2.42
C SER A 35 -6.47 6.51 3.17
N GLY A 36 -6.25 7.07 4.35
CA GLY A 36 -7.36 7.51 5.21
C GLY A 36 -8.24 6.36 5.67
N TRP A 37 -7.67 5.15 5.75
CA TRP A 37 -8.39 3.90 6.04
C TRP A 37 -9.46 3.56 5.01
N ASP A 38 -9.21 3.88 3.75
CA ASP A 38 -10.10 3.54 2.64
C ASP A 38 -9.58 2.29 1.91
N ALA A 39 -10.35 1.19 2.02
CA ALA A 39 -10.02 -0.07 1.35
C ALA A 39 -9.96 0.08 -0.17
N PHE A 40 -10.70 1.02 -0.72
CA PHE A 40 -10.82 1.23 -2.17
C PHE A 40 -9.99 2.40 -2.67
N ALA A 41 -9.10 2.95 -1.84
CA ALA A 41 -8.22 4.02 -2.26
C ALA A 41 -7.36 3.55 -3.45
N LEU A 42 -7.38 4.33 -4.50
CA LEU A 42 -6.63 4.06 -5.72
C LEU A 42 -5.96 5.33 -6.19
N ASN A 43 -4.64 5.35 -6.15
CA ASN A 43 -3.86 6.45 -6.68
C ASN A 43 -3.10 5.98 -7.92
N ASN A 44 -3.41 6.61 -9.06
CA ASN A 44 -2.73 6.35 -10.31
C ASN A 44 -1.69 7.44 -10.55
N SER A 45 -0.44 7.03 -10.71
CA SER A 45 0.59 7.90 -11.25
C SER A 45 0.80 7.53 -12.70
N VAL A 46 0.53 8.48 -13.59
CA VAL A 46 0.78 8.33 -15.02
C VAL A 46 2.09 9.01 -15.31
N ASP A 47 3.04 8.26 -15.85
CA ASP A 47 4.37 8.78 -16.13
C ASP A 47 4.90 8.24 -17.43
N GLN A 48 5.88 8.95 -17.96
CA GLN A 48 6.61 8.55 -19.16
C GLN A 48 7.61 7.48 -18.79
N GLU A 49 7.45 6.29 -19.36
CA GLU A 49 8.42 5.19 -19.15
C GLU A 49 8.67 4.85 -17.66
N HIS A 50 7.58 4.86 -16.86
CA HIS A 50 7.71 4.46 -15.47
C HIS A 50 8.26 3.02 -15.39
N PRO A 51 9.31 2.76 -14.60
CA PRO A 51 10.04 1.49 -14.66
C PRO A 51 9.19 0.26 -14.35
N CYS A 52 8.14 0.42 -13.54
CA CYS A 52 7.28 -0.70 -13.17
C CYS A 52 5.82 -0.48 -13.54
N GLY A 53 5.53 0.53 -14.33
CA GLY A 53 4.17 0.82 -14.77
C GLY A 53 3.76 -0.03 -15.96
N ALA A 54 2.48 -0.42 -16.01
CA ALA A 54 1.90 -1.04 -17.19
C ALA A 54 1.78 -0.01 -18.32
N ALA A 55 2.11 -0.41 -19.54
CA ALA A 55 1.94 0.47 -20.70
C ALA A 55 0.45 0.70 -20.96
N ILE A 56 0.03 1.95 -20.97
CA ILE A 56 -1.36 2.36 -21.24
C ILE A 56 -1.53 3.02 -22.60
N ALA A 57 -0.45 3.58 -23.15
CA ALA A 57 -0.45 4.23 -24.46
C ALA A 57 0.97 4.34 -25.01
N VAL A 58 1.07 4.58 -26.31
CA VAL A 58 2.30 5.02 -26.96
C VAL A 58 1.96 6.29 -27.73
N ILE A 59 2.61 7.40 -27.39
CA ILE A 59 2.37 8.69 -28.00
C ILE A 59 3.70 9.21 -28.57
N ASP A 60 3.75 9.42 -29.88
CA ASP A 60 4.98 9.89 -30.56
C ASP A 60 6.20 9.00 -30.27
N GLY A 61 5.99 7.67 -30.20
CA GLY A 61 7.05 6.72 -29.91
C GLY A 61 7.43 6.62 -28.44
N ILE A 62 6.78 7.41 -27.58
CA ILE A 62 7.05 7.42 -26.14
C ILE A 62 6.01 6.55 -25.44
N ARG A 63 6.52 5.62 -24.63
CA ARG A 63 5.68 4.71 -23.84
C ARG A 63 5.17 5.44 -22.60
N ILE A 64 3.86 5.56 -22.49
CA ILE A 64 3.21 6.12 -21.32
C ILE A 64 2.79 4.97 -20.41
N THR A 65 3.17 5.01 -19.17
CA THR A 65 2.92 3.97 -18.19
C THR A 65 2.12 4.50 -17.01
N ALA A 66 1.46 3.60 -16.31
CA ALA A 66 0.71 3.95 -15.10
C ALA A 66 1.13 3.04 -13.95
N GLU A 67 1.44 3.66 -12.83
CA GLU A 67 1.63 2.99 -11.57
C GLU A 67 0.35 3.13 -10.75
N ARG A 68 -0.05 2.05 -10.06
CA ARG A 68 -1.22 2.07 -9.19
C ARG A 68 -0.80 1.76 -7.76
N SER A 69 -1.22 2.62 -6.84
CA SER A 69 -1.11 2.38 -5.40
C SER A 69 -2.49 2.07 -4.85
N VAL A 70 -2.67 0.93 -4.21
CA VAL A 70 -3.99 0.34 -3.99
C VAL A 70 -4.25 0.03 -2.52
N GLY A 71 -5.42 0.44 -2.05
CA GLY A 71 -6.01 0.00 -0.79
C GLY A 71 -5.40 0.62 0.45
N TYR A 72 -5.61 -0.03 1.58
CA TYR A 72 -5.25 0.50 2.90
C TYR A 72 -3.80 0.96 3.01
N PHE A 73 -2.86 0.14 2.58
CA PHE A 73 -1.42 0.46 2.66
C PHE A 73 -0.87 1.04 1.38
N GLN A 74 -1.71 1.35 0.40
CA GLN A 74 -1.29 1.90 -0.89
C GLN A 74 -0.16 1.07 -1.51
N ILE A 75 -0.42 -0.23 -1.64
CA ILE A 75 0.54 -1.16 -2.23
C ILE A 75 0.71 -0.85 -3.71
N ASN A 76 1.95 -0.67 -4.12
CA ASN A 76 2.29 -0.46 -5.51
C ASN A 76 2.05 -1.75 -6.30
N SER A 77 1.19 -1.68 -7.29
CA SER A 77 0.82 -2.84 -8.10
C SER A 77 1.86 -3.26 -9.14
N CYS A 78 2.98 -2.56 -9.24
CA CYS A 78 4.06 -2.86 -10.18
C CYS A 78 4.55 -4.32 -10.11
N ASN A 79 4.54 -4.90 -8.92
CA ASN A 79 5.05 -6.24 -8.67
C ASN A 79 3.99 -7.32 -8.83
N PHE A 80 2.79 -6.94 -9.28
CA PHE A 80 1.67 -7.86 -9.44
C PHE A 80 1.25 -7.93 -10.90
N PRO A 81 0.82 -9.12 -11.37
CA PRO A 81 0.18 -9.23 -12.68
C PRO A 81 -1.03 -8.31 -12.77
N ASP A 82 -1.30 -7.76 -13.95
CA ASP A 82 -2.41 -6.82 -14.17
C ASP A 82 -3.77 -7.35 -13.71
N TRP A 83 -3.95 -8.66 -13.75
CA TRP A 83 -5.22 -9.30 -13.36
C TRP A 83 -5.34 -9.56 -11.85
N GLU A 84 -4.28 -9.36 -11.08
CA GLU A 84 -4.29 -9.64 -9.63
C GLU A 84 -4.35 -8.39 -8.75
N TRP A 85 -4.07 -7.22 -9.28
CA TRP A 85 -3.95 -6.03 -8.45
C TRP A 85 -5.25 -5.66 -7.70
N GLN A 86 -6.42 -6.01 -8.24
CA GLN A 86 -7.71 -5.76 -7.58
C GLN A 86 -7.86 -6.53 -6.26
N ARG A 87 -7.11 -7.60 -6.05
CA ARG A 87 -7.11 -8.31 -4.77
C ARG A 87 -6.63 -7.42 -3.63
N LEU A 88 -5.86 -6.38 -3.94
CA LEU A 88 -5.36 -5.43 -2.95
C LEU A 88 -6.46 -4.56 -2.34
N TYR A 89 -7.68 -4.57 -2.88
CA TYR A 89 -8.83 -3.95 -2.23
C TYR A 89 -9.33 -4.76 -1.02
N ASN A 90 -8.97 -6.01 -0.92
CA ASN A 90 -9.32 -6.85 0.23
C ASN A 90 -8.38 -6.55 1.40
N ALA A 91 -8.92 -6.28 2.58
CA ALA A 91 -8.13 -5.90 3.76
C ALA A 91 -7.07 -6.95 4.11
N ARG A 92 -7.45 -8.22 4.12
CA ARG A 92 -6.55 -9.31 4.48
C ARG A 92 -5.39 -9.42 3.49
N HIS A 93 -5.69 -9.34 2.21
CA HIS A 93 -4.68 -9.41 1.15
C HIS A 93 -3.75 -8.19 1.18
N ASN A 94 -4.32 -7.00 1.38
CA ASN A 94 -3.55 -5.76 1.45
C ASN A 94 -2.61 -5.74 2.66
N ALA A 95 -3.14 -5.99 3.86
CA ALA A 95 -2.35 -5.97 5.09
C ALA A 95 -1.31 -7.09 5.12
N GLY A 96 -1.63 -8.27 4.60
CA GLY A 96 -0.69 -9.38 4.49
C GLY A 96 0.47 -9.08 3.54
N THR A 97 0.18 -8.48 2.39
CA THR A 97 1.19 -8.05 1.42
C THR A 97 2.07 -6.95 2.02
N ALA A 98 1.45 -5.99 2.71
CA ALA A 98 2.20 -4.93 3.39
C ALA A 98 3.17 -5.51 4.43
N HIS A 99 2.73 -6.51 5.19
CA HIS A 99 3.60 -7.18 6.16
C HIS A 99 4.81 -7.82 5.49
N LEU A 100 4.63 -8.51 4.36
CA LEU A 100 5.73 -9.11 3.63
C LEU A 100 6.75 -8.07 3.17
N LEU A 101 6.28 -6.93 2.66
CA LEU A 101 7.15 -5.82 2.26
C LEU A 101 7.91 -5.25 3.46
N TRP A 102 7.22 -5.06 4.56
CA TRP A 102 7.81 -4.55 5.80
C TRP A 102 8.86 -5.51 6.36
N ALA A 103 8.56 -6.81 6.37
CA ALA A 103 9.51 -7.83 6.84
C ALA A 103 10.80 -7.83 6.04
N GLU A 104 10.72 -7.52 4.74
CA GLU A 104 11.87 -7.50 3.84
C GLU A 104 12.60 -6.14 3.86
N ARG A 105 11.85 -5.03 3.89
CA ARG A 105 12.41 -3.67 3.65
C ARG A 105 12.18 -2.70 4.80
N GLY A 106 11.58 -3.13 5.90
CA GLY A 106 11.17 -2.22 6.96
C GLY A 106 10.12 -1.23 6.48
N TRP A 107 10.19 -0.01 6.97
CA TRP A 107 9.22 1.03 6.62
C TRP A 107 9.55 1.81 5.34
N SER A 108 10.65 1.49 4.68
CA SER A 108 11.10 2.25 3.50
C SER A 108 10.09 2.33 2.35
N PRO A 109 9.24 1.32 2.07
CA PRO A 109 8.21 1.46 1.05
C PRO A 109 7.18 2.56 1.34
N TRP A 110 7.03 2.95 2.61
CA TRP A 110 6.12 4.00 3.06
C TRP A 110 6.89 5.20 3.58
N TYR A 111 7.92 5.63 2.87
CA TYR A 111 8.89 6.63 3.33
C TYR A 111 8.25 7.89 3.92
N PHE A 112 7.29 8.50 3.20
CA PHE A 112 6.69 9.76 3.67
C PHE A 112 5.86 9.57 4.93
N SER A 113 5.00 8.56 4.97
CA SER A 113 4.17 8.27 6.14
C SER A 113 5.02 7.86 7.33
N ALA A 114 5.97 6.98 7.12
CA ALA A 114 6.85 6.49 8.17
C ALA A 114 7.72 7.62 8.76
N THR A 115 8.20 8.51 7.92
CA THR A 115 8.98 9.68 8.38
C THR A 115 8.12 10.58 9.27
N LYS A 116 6.86 10.83 8.89
CA LYS A 116 5.93 11.63 9.72
C LYS A 116 5.68 11.00 11.08
N LEU A 117 5.68 9.68 11.16
CA LEU A 117 5.42 8.94 12.39
C LEU A 117 6.69 8.67 13.20
N GLY A 118 7.84 9.08 12.73
CA GLY A 118 9.10 8.82 13.41
C GLY A 118 9.59 7.38 13.34
N LEU A 119 9.13 6.62 12.34
CA LEU A 119 9.51 5.22 12.12
C LEU A 119 10.72 5.09 11.20
N LEU A 120 11.07 6.16 10.53
CA LEU A 120 12.25 6.26 9.67
C LEU A 120 13.01 7.52 9.97
#